data_0930993c23ed1713a347b944d3682abe
#
_entry.id   0930993c23ed1713a347b944d3682abe
#
_cell.length_a   1.000
_cell.length_b   1.000
_cell.length_c   1.000
_cell.angle_alpha   90.00
_cell.angle_beta   90.00
_cell.angle_gamma   90.00
#
_symmetry.space_group_name_H-M   'P 1'
#
loop_
_entity.id
_entity.type
_entity.pdbx_description
1 polymer ?
#
loop_
_entity_poly.entity_id
_entity_poly.type
_entity_poly.pdbx_seq_one_letter_code
_entity_poly.pdbx_strand_id
1 'polypeptide(L)'
;MNVNKKKFVFLPTECRIQSLGMENREIPNEAVKASSSWGLQHEPWQARLNNIRRSGSTGSWSTRPNAIGQYLQIDLGKERVVNKIATQGRPSADQWVTSYQLLFSSDGANWNKYLNDGDVKVNAVR
;
A
#
# COMPACT_ATOMS: atom_id res chain seq x y z
N MET A 1 -39.57 5.70 37.16
CA MET A 1 -39.18 6.79 36.26
C MET A 1 -38.01 6.30 35.38
N ASN A 2 -38.34 5.79 34.19
CA ASN A 2 -37.34 5.26 33.25
C ASN A 2 -36.81 6.40 32.41
N VAL A 3 -35.54 6.78 32.62
CA VAL A 3 -34.84 7.73 31.77
C VAL A 3 -34.20 6.95 30.61
N ASN A 4 -34.87 6.94 29.46
CA ASN A 4 -34.29 6.43 28.21
C ASN A 4 -33.11 7.31 27.79
N LYS A 5 -31.89 6.87 28.07
CA LYS A 5 -30.68 7.45 27.50
C LYS A 5 -30.60 7.03 26.03
N LYS A 6 -31.10 7.83 25.11
CA LYS A 6 -30.78 7.71 23.68
C LYS A 6 -29.30 8.01 23.50
N LYS A 7 -28.51 6.98 23.25
CA LYS A 7 -27.14 7.15 22.74
C LYS A 7 -27.24 7.69 21.32
N PHE A 8 -26.93 8.96 21.11
CA PHE A 8 -26.66 9.48 19.78
C PHE A 8 -25.29 8.97 19.34
N VAL A 9 -25.28 8.05 18.39
CA VAL A 9 -24.06 7.68 17.66
C VAL A 9 -23.89 8.73 16.58
N PHE A 10 -22.97 9.65 16.75
CA PHE A 10 -22.49 10.48 15.65
C PHE A 10 -21.73 9.57 14.69
N LEU A 11 -22.37 9.18 13.60
CA LEU A 11 -21.65 8.67 12.44
C LEU A 11 -20.95 9.88 11.80
N PRO A 12 -19.63 9.86 11.65
CA PRO A 12 -18.96 10.94 10.95
C PRO A 12 -19.47 10.97 9.51
N THR A 13 -20.13 12.06 9.15
CA THR A 13 -20.75 12.29 7.83
C THR A 13 -19.70 12.53 6.73
N GLU A 14 -18.43 12.56 7.06
CA GLU A 14 -17.32 12.64 6.10
C GLU A 14 -16.53 11.34 6.13
N CYS A 15 -16.52 10.64 5.00
CA CYS A 15 -15.60 9.56 4.74
C CYS A 15 -14.19 10.19 4.63
N ARG A 16 -13.55 10.49 5.76
CA ARG A 16 -12.14 10.91 5.79
C ARG A 16 -11.32 9.77 5.24
N ILE A 17 -10.78 9.96 4.05
CA ILE A 17 -9.76 9.08 3.49
C ILE A 17 -8.53 9.24 4.38
N GLN A 18 -8.38 8.34 5.33
CA GLN A 18 -7.22 8.32 6.23
C GLN A 18 -6.16 7.39 5.66
N SER A 19 -4.92 7.87 5.60
CA SER A 19 -3.77 7.03 5.27
C SER A 19 -3.65 5.86 6.25
N LEU A 20 -3.40 4.66 5.75
CA LEU A 20 -3.24 3.45 6.56
C LEU A 20 -1.83 3.28 7.14
N GLY A 21 -0.90 4.20 6.87
CA GLY A 21 0.39 4.24 7.55
C GLY A 21 1.62 4.03 6.68
N MET A 22 1.49 3.86 5.37
CA MET A 22 2.66 3.73 4.48
C MET A 22 3.46 5.04 4.38
N GLU A 23 2.79 6.16 4.14
CA GLU A 23 3.44 7.45 3.95
C GLU A 23 4.01 8.00 5.27
N ASN A 24 3.22 7.99 6.33
CA ASN A 24 3.58 8.54 7.64
C ASN A 24 4.42 7.61 8.52
N ARG A 25 4.77 6.42 8.01
CA ARG A 25 5.61 5.40 8.66
C ARG A 25 5.01 4.74 9.90
N GLU A 26 3.71 4.81 10.11
CA GLU A 26 3.02 4.03 11.14
C GLU A 26 3.12 2.51 10.85
N ILE A 27 3.15 2.11 9.57
CA ILE A 27 3.52 0.76 9.16
C ILE A 27 5.05 0.65 9.24
N PRO A 28 5.63 -0.21 10.10
CA PRO A 28 7.06 -0.33 10.25
C PRO A 28 7.73 -0.95 9.00
N ASN A 29 9.05 -0.80 8.87
CA ASN A 29 9.77 -1.25 7.66
C ASN A 29 9.69 -2.77 7.47
N GLU A 30 9.76 -3.53 8.54
CA GLU A 30 9.70 -4.99 8.57
C GLU A 30 8.34 -5.56 8.15
N ALA A 31 7.28 -4.75 8.21
CA ALA A 31 5.95 -5.08 7.72
C ALA A 31 5.81 -4.93 6.19
N VAL A 32 6.82 -4.37 5.52
CA VAL A 32 6.84 -4.20 4.06
C VAL A 32 7.84 -5.17 3.45
N LYS A 33 7.34 -6.17 2.73
CA LYS A 33 8.12 -7.24 2.11
C LYS A 33 7.97 -7.22 0.60
N ALA A 34 8.91 -7.83 -0.11
CA ALA A 34 8.83 -7.99 -1.55
C ALA A 34 9.45 -9.32 -2.00
N SER A 35 9.10 -9.74 -3.22
CA SER A 35 9.69 -10.91 -3.88
C SER A 35 11.20 -10.78 -4.09
N SER A 36 11.67 -9.56 -4.38
CA SER A 36 13.08 -9.24 -4.60
C SER A 36 13.34 -7.76 -4.45
N SER A 37 14.61 -7.38 -4.35
CA SER A 37 15.07 -5.99 -4.41
C SER A 37 16.33 -5.91 -5.27
N TRP A 38 16.49 -4.82 -6.01
CA TRP A 38 17.67 -4.59 -6.84
C TRP A 38 18.96 -4.51 -6.01
N GLY A 39 18.87 -4.02 -4.78
CA GLY A 39 19.99 -3.92 -3.83
C GLY A 39 19.57 -3.11 -2.59
N LEU A 40 20.54 -2.86 -1.71
CA LEU A 40 20.33 -2.21 -0.40
C LEU A 40 19.71 -0.80 -0.47
N GLN A 41 19.77 -0.14 -1.62
CA GLN A 41 19.17 1.18 -1.80
C GLN A 41 17.74 1.12 -2.37
N HIS A 42 17.22 -0.09 -2.59
CA HIS A 42 15.93 -0.36 -3.25
C HIS A 42 15.04 -1.31 -2.43
N GLU A 43 15.19 -1.28 -1.11
CA GLU A 43 14.44 -2.17 -0.23
C GLU A 43 12.93 -1.92 -0.28
N PRO A 44 12.10 -2.94 0.08
CA PRO A 44 10.64 -2.85 -0.01
C PRO A 44 10.05 -1.67 0.75
N TRP A 45 10.56 -1.35 1.92
CA TRP A 45 10.08 -0.24 2.75
C TRP A 45 10.26 1.15 2.11
N GLN A 46 11.07 1.25 1.05
CA GLN A 46 11.22 2.49 0.28
C GLN A 46 10.05 2.77 -0.68
N ALA A 47 9.15 1.82 -0.86
CA ALA A 47 7.91 1.99 -1.65
C ALA A 47 6.86 2.89 -0.98
N ARG A 48 7.27 3.72 -0.04
CA ARG A 48 6.37 4.67 0.64
C ARG A 48 6.03 5.83 -0.29
N LEU A 49 4.78 6.22 -0.26
CA LEU A 49 4.31 7.38 -1.04
C LEU A 49 5.10 8.64 -0.61
N ASN A 50 5.38 9.52 -1.57
CA ASN A 50 6.14 10.77 -1.38
C ASN A 50 7.54 10.56 -0.77
N ASN A 51 8.09 9.35 -0.84
CA ASN A 51 9.47 9.13 -0.45
C ASN A 51 10.43 9.79 -1.44
N ILE A 52 11.54 10.30 -0.95
CA ILE A 52 12.53 11.03 -1.75
C ILE A 52 13.88 10.32 -1.73
N ARG A 53 14.68 10.58 -2.75
CA ARG A 53 16.08 10.12 -2.79
C ARG A 53 16.88 10.79 -1.66
N ARG A 54 17.68 9.97 -0.95
CA ARG A 54 18.62 10.42 0.09
C ARG A 54 19.95 9.65 -0.07
N SER A 55 20.98 10.04 0.68
CA SER A 55 22.20 9.24 0.76
C SER A 55 21.85 7.83 1.22
N GLY A 56 22.29 6.82 0.45
CA GLY A 56 21.99 5.41 0.74
C GLY A 56 20.57 4.94 0.41
N SER A 57 19.73 5.77 -0.26
CA SER A 57 18.34 5.43 -0.61
C SER A 57 17.93 6.05 -1.93
N THR A 58 17.29 5.28 -2.80
CA THR A 58 16.74 5.79 -4.07
C THR A 58 15.37 6.43 -3.92
N GLY A 59 14.74 6.30 -2.75
CA GLY A 59 13.37 6.75 -2.49
C GLY A 59 12.28 5.89 -3.14
N SER A 60 12.64 4.70 -3.62
CA SER A 60 11.72 3.77 -4.27
C SER A 60 12.18 2.33 -4.10
N TRP A 61 11.24 1.40 -4.07
CA TRP A 61 11.51 -0.01 -4.24
C TRP A 61 11.64 -0.33 -5.74
N SER A 62 12.60 -1.18 -6.07
CA SER A 62 12.78 -1.73 -7.42
C SER A 62 13.09 -3.21 -7.33
N THR A 63 12.44 -4.01 -8.19
CA THR A 63 12.69 -5.45 -8.29
C THR A 63 14.05 -5.74 -8.89
N ARG A 64 14.65 -6.87 -8.57
CA ARG A 64 15.91 -7.32 -9.20
C ARG A 64 15.67 -7.76 -10.64
N PRO A 65 14.76 -8.71 -10.94
CA PRO A 65 14.37 -8.99 -12.31
C PRO A 65 13.22 -8.05 -12.72
N ASN A 66 13.32 -7.44 -13.88
CA ASN A 66 12.19 -6.75 -14.51
C ASN A 66 11.29 -7.80 -15.18
N ALA A 67 10.52 -8.52 -14.39
CA ALA A 67 9.69 -9.65 -14.83
C ALA A 67 8.33 -9.66 -14.15
N ILE A 68 7.36 -10.29 -14.81
CA ILE A 68 6.04 -10.56 -14.23
C ILE A 68 6.18 -11.50 -13.03
N GLY A 69 5.28 -11.37 -12.05
CA GLY A 69 5.28 -12.18 -10.83
C GLY A 69 6.03 -11.56 -9.65
N GLN A 70 6.62 -10.38 -9.84
CA GLN A 70 7.16 -9.63 -8.72
C GLN A 70 6.04 -9.04 -7.86
N TYR A 71 6.22 -9.02 -6.55
CA TYR A 71 5.21 -8.47 -5.63
C TYR A 71 5.83 -7.61 -4.54
N LEU A 72 5.03 -6.67 -4.07
CA LEU A 72 5.21 -5.93 -2.83
C LEU A 72 4.05 -6.32 -1.90
N GLN A 73 4.37 -6.73 -0.68
CA GLN A 73 3.41 -7.11 0.35
C GLN A 73 3.51 -6.15 1.52
N ILE A 74 2.37 -5.69 2.01
CA ILE A 74 2.27 -4.79 3.16
C ILE A 74 1.39 -5.45 4.21
N ASP A 75 1.94 -5.68 5.41
CA ASP A 75 1.19 -6.11 6.57
C ASP A 75 0.64 -4.87 7.29
N LEU A 76 -0.68 -4.80 7.38
CA LEU A 76 -1.39 -3.69 8.03
C LEU A 76 -1.51 -3.87 9.56
N GLY A 77 -0.94 -4.96 10.11
CA GLY A 77 -0.93 -5.29 11.53
C GLY A 77 -2.28 -5.76 12.08
N LYS A 78 -3.37 -5.42 11.45
CA LYS A 78 -4.74 -5.86 11.75
C LYS A 78 -5.63 -5.72 10.52
N GLU A 79 -6.79 -6.35 10.55
CA GLU A 79 -7.77 -6.18 9.47
C GLU A 79 -8.18 -4.71 9.31
N ARG A 80 -8.13 -4.24 8.07
CA ARG A 80 -8.46 -2.87 7.69
C ARG A 80 -9.31 -2.87 6.42
N VAL A 81 -10.21 -1.93 6.33
CA VAL A 81 -10.88 -1.63 5.06
C VAL A 81 -9.97 -0.74 4.22
N VAL A 82 -9.58 -1.24 3.05
CA VAL A 82 -8.80 -0.49 2.06
C VAL A 82 -9.75 -0.04 0.95
N ASN A 83 -10.02 1.25 0.88
CA ASN A 83 -10.93 1.83 -0.11
C ASN A 83 -10.21 2.64 -1.20
N LYS A 84 -8.91 2.88 -1.05
CA LYS A 84 -8.10 3.60 -2.02
C LYS A 84 -6.64 3.17 -1.96
N ILE A 85 -6.01 3.07 -3.13
CA ILE A 85 -4.57 2.82 -3.29
C ILE A 85 -4.01 3.93 -4.17
N ALA A 86 -2.82 4.43 -3.80
CA ALA A 86 -2.05 5.35 -4.61
C ALA A 86 -0.67 4.74 -4.90
N THR A 87 -0.20 4.91 -6.12
CA THR A 87 1.15 4.51 -6.56
C THR A 87 1.88 5.72 -7.13
N GLN A 88 3.19 5.67 -7.10
CA GLN A 88 4.05 6.75 -7.54
C GLN A 88 5.30 6.17 -8.21
N GLY A 89 5.77 6.82 -9.26
CA GLY A 89 7.03 6.49 -9.92
C GLY A 89 8.25 6.83 -9.05
N ARG A 90 9.41 6.38 -9.49
CA ARG A 90 10.69 6.66 -8.84
C ARG A 90 10.99 8.18 -8.89
N PRO A 91 11.35 8.83 -7.77
CA PRO A 91 11.50 10.29 -7.72
C PRO A 91 12.70 10.83 -8.51
N SER A 92 13.67 9.99 -8.85
CA SER A 92 14.94 10.42 -9.47
C SER A 92 15.27 9.70 -10.79
N ALA A 93 14.29 9.02 -11.39
CA ALA A 93 14.46 8.35 -12.68
C ALA A 93 13.09 8.08 -13.32
N ASP A 94 13.04 8.00 -14.65
CA ASP A 94 11.83 7.68 -15.41
C ASP A 94 11.51 6.18 -15.33
N GLN A 95 11.15 5.72 -14.13
CA GLN A 95 10.82 4.33 -13.82
C GLN A 95 9.55 4.27 -12.98
N TRP A 96 8.59 3.48 -13.43
CA TRP A 96 7.32 3.26 -12.75
C TRP A 96 6.74 1.89 -13.08
N VAL A 97 5.81 1.42 -12.25
CA VAL A 97 5.04 0.21 -12.53
C VAL A 97 3.91 0.54 -13.49
N THR A 98 3.88 -0.10 -14.65
CA THR A 98 2.87 0.14 -15.69
C THR A 98 1.57 -0.61 -15.45
N SER A 99 1.64 -1.79 -14.82
CA SER A 99 0.48 -2.61 -14.49
C SER A 99 0.73 -3.45 -13.24
N TYR A 100 -0.30 -3.69 -12.46
CA TYR A 100 -0.25 -4.57 -11.29
C TYR A 100 -1.62 -5.17 -11.00
N GLN A 101 -1.62 -6.30 -10.32
CA GLN A 101 -2.82 -6.90 -9.72
C GLN A 101 -2.82 -6.62 -8.23
N LEU A 102 -4.00 -6.39 -7.67
CA LEU A 102 -4.18 -6.25 -6.24
C LEU A 102 -4.69 -7.55 -5.65
N LEU A 103 -4.00 -8.02 -4.61
CA LEU A 103 -4.41 -9.17 -3.83
C LEU A 103 -4.56 -8.75 -2.37
N PHE A 104 -5.46 -9.40 -1.65
CA PHE A 104 -5.65 -9.20 -0.22
C PHE A 104 -5.76 -10.53 0.50
N SER A 105 -5.38 -10.53 1.77
CA SER A 105 -5.41 -11.69 2.64
C SER A 105 -5.67 -11.25 4.08
N SER A 106 -6.36 -12.07 4.85
CA SER A 106 -6.53 -11.89 6.30
C SER A 106 -5.50 -12.69 7.13
N ASP A 107 -4.87 -13.69 6.53
CA ASP A 107 -3.95 -14.61 7.21
C ASP A 107 -2.50 -14.58 6.66
N GLY A 108 -2.27 -13.84 5.56
CA GLY A 108 -0.99 -13.77 4.87
C GLY A 108 -0.58 -15.02 4.10
N ALA A 109 -1.44 -16.05 4.07
CA ALA A 109 -1.19 -17.34 3.40
C ALA A 109 -2.14 -17.55 2.22
N ASN A 110 -3.41 -17.23 2.41
CA ASN A 110 -4.45 -17.38 1.39
C ASN A 110 -4.74 -16.01 0.76
N TRP A 111 -4.54 -15.88 -0.54
CA TRP A 111 -4.63 -14.61 -1.25
C TRP A 111 -5.80 -14.59 -2.24
N ASN A 112 -6.63 -13.57 -2.14
CA ASN A 112 -7.75 -13.32 -3.03
C ASN A 112 -7.43 -12.14 -3.95
N LYS A 113 -7.76 -12.28 -5.24
CA LYS A 113 -7.64 -11.17 -6.19
C LYS A 113 -8.75 -10.16 -5.96
N TYR A 114 -8.39 -8.89 -5.94
CA TYR A 114 -9.38 -7.82 -6.01
C TYR A 114 -9.83 -7.65 -7.47
N LEU A 115 -11.11 -7.87 -7.70
CA LEU A 115 -11.76 -7.70 -8.99
C LEU A 115 -12.75 -6.52 -8.89
N ASN A 116 -12.65 -5.55 -9.79
CA ASN A 116 -13.64 -4.51 -9.94
C ASN A 116 -14.38 -4.75 -11.24
N ASP A 117 -15.67 -5.07 -11.17
CA ASP A 117 -16.54 -5.41 -12.32
C ASP A 117 -15.97 -6.49 -13.27
N GLY A 118 -15.23 -7.45 -12.72
CA GLY A 118 -14.61 -8.56 -13.46
C GLY A 118 -13.26 -8.26 -14.09
N ASP A 119 -12.77 -7.01 -14.04
CA ASP A 119 -11.48 -6.60 -14.60
C ASP A 119 -10.52 -6.04 -13.55
N VAL A 120 -9.23 -6.29 -13.73
CA VAL A 120 -8.16 -5.72 -12.90
C VAL A 120 -7.96 -4.25 -13.27
N LYS A 121 -8.41 -3.35 -12.41
CA LYS A 121 -8.24 -1.92 -12.65
C LYS A 121 -6.87 -1.43 -12.20
N VAL A 122 -6.06 -1.01 -13.16
CA VAL A 122 -4.75 -0.40 -12.91
C VAL A 122 -4.88 1.12 -12.96
N ASN A 123 -4.62 1.79 -11.85
CA ASN A 123 -4.47 3.24 -11.82
C ASN A 123 -3.00 3.57 -11.55
N ALA A 124 -2.22 3.86 -12.58
CA ALA A 124 -0.92 4.50 -12.42
C ALA A 124 -1.14 6.02 -12.37
N VAL A 125 -0.70 6.66 -11.31
CA VAL A 125 -0.65 8.12 -11.22
C VAL A 125 0.80 8.53 -11.47
N ARG A 126 1.00 9.35 -12.51
CA ARG A 126 2.28 10.04 -12.80
C ARG A 126 2.50 11.16 -11.83
#